data_c0708314454ccd93805f87f6e2ff3e50
#
_entry.id   c0708314454ccd93805f87f6e2ff3e50
#
_cell.length_a   1.000
_cell.length_b   1.000
_cell.length_c   1.000
_cell.angle_alpha   90.00
_cell.angle_beta   90.00
_cell.angle_gamma   90.00
#
_symmetry.space_group_name_H-M   'P 1'
#
loop_
_entity.id
_entity.type
_entity.pdbx_description
1 polymer ?
#
loop_
_entity_poly.entity_id
_entity_poly.type
_entity_poly.pdbx_seq_one_letter_code
_entity_poly.pdbx_strand_id
1 'polypeptide(L)'
;FQQDAGFAESLVQAILDMYPDKTEAGEPVNILQVQQGAGYNSPFDRRQVGYEPFETDGKIKTVERIAPIDDQNATSSMRDVTAATLQKYGEGDIDGIWCCYDAYAQGVYQALREANSDIPMVSVDICNEDIQFMQEGKNWKACATTNWTSNGEFACRVLALEMADQYEDIEAASCYYADPGAWMEIPSVIVTQEMVTSKEGINIENLAEVAGEDYSDTSWMPTCDWMVSALGH
;
A
#
# COMPACT_ATOMS: atom_id res chain seq x y z
N PHE A 1 -12.81 -2.77 5.88
CA PHE A 1 -11.42 -2.30 5.95
C PHE A 1 -10.66 -2.66 4.66
N GLN A 2 -9.46 -2.15 4.49
CA GLN A 2 -8.58 -2.40 3.34
C GLN A 2 -8.04 -3.84 3.37
N GLN A 3 -7.68 -4.38 2.21
CA GLN A 3 -6.95 -5.65 2.09
C GLN A 3 -5.49 -5.51 2.54
N ASP A 4 -5.27 -5.30 3.83
CA ASP A 4 -3.93 -4.99 4.36
C ASP A 4 -2.89 -6.07 4.04
N ALA A 5 -3.25 -7.37 4.08
CA ALA A 5 -2.36 -8.44 3.67
C ALA A 5 -2.05 -8.37 2.17
N GLY A 6 -3.07 -8.13 1.33
CA GLY A 6 -2.90 -7.96 -0.12
C GLY A 6 -2.03 -6.77 -0.49
N PHE A 7 -2.10 -5.66 0.26
CA PHE A 7 -1.17 -4.53 0.10
C PHE A 7 0.29 -4.97 0.28
N ALA A 8 0.55 -5.71 1.35
CA ALA A 8 1.90 -6.16 1.64
C ALA A 8 2.43 -7.13 0.58
N GLU A 9 1.62 -8.11 0.18
CA GLU A 9 1.95 -9.09 -0.86
C GLU A 9 2.30 -8.40 -2.18
N SER A 10 1.42 -7.52 -2.66
CA SER A 10 1.60 -6.82 -3.94
C SER A 10 2.85 -5.93 -3.94
N LEU A 11 3.14 -5.25 -2.81
CA LEU A 11 4.32 -4.40 -2.70
C LEU A 11 5.62 -5.20 -2.60
N VAL A 12 5.62 -6.35 -1.89
CA VAL A 12 6.79 -7.24 -1.89
C VAL A 12 7.02 -7.79 -3.29
N GLN A 13 5.94 -8.22 -3.99
CA GLN A 13 6.07 -8.67 -5.37
C GLN A 13 6.62 -7.57 -6.29
N ALA A 14 6.16 -6.32 -6.14
CA ALA A 14 6.70 -5.19 -6.90
C ALA A 14 8.21 -4.98 -6.69
N ILE A 15 8.73 -5.21 -5.47
CA ILE A 15 10.17 -5.19 -5.24
C ILE A 15 10.86 -6.38 -5.92
N LEU A 16 10.31 -7.61 -5.79
CA LEU A 16 10.89 -8.81 -6.40
C LEU A 16 11.01 -8.68 -7.92
N ASP A 17 10.02 -8.08 -8.57
CA ASP A 17 9.99 -7.86 -10.01
C ASP A 17 11.10 -6.92 -10.51
N MET A 18 11.70 -6.11 -9.62
CA MET A 18 12.87 -5.28 -9.93
C MET A 18 14.17 -6.09 -9.95
N TYR A 19 14.17 -7.32 -9.41
CA TYR A 19 15.36 -8.17 -9.25
C TYR A 19 15.16 -9.57 -9.83
N PRO A 20 14.81 -9.70 -11.15
CA PRO A 20 14.52 -10.99 -11.77
C PRO A 20 15.71 -11.95 -11.70
N ASP A 21 16.94 -11.45 -11.85
CA ASP A 21 18.16 -12.29 -11.80
C ASP A 21 18.33 -12.96 -10.44
N LYS A 22 18.05 -12.25 -9.32
CA LYS A 22 18.10 -12.84 -7.98
C LYS A 22 17.00 -13.87 -7.77
N THR A 23 15.76 -13.54 -8.19
CA THR A 23 14.61 -14.43 -8.05
C THR A 23 14.78 -15.71 -8.85
N GLU A 24 15.29 -15.64 -10.09
CA GLU A 24 15.60 -16.81 -10.92
C GLU A 24 16.74 -17.66 -10.35
N ALA A 25 17.73 -17.03 -9.71
CA ALA A 25 18.84 -17.73 -9.05
C ALA A 25 18.42 -18.35 -7.70
N GLY A 26 17.22 -18.03 -7.18
CA GLY A 26 16.78 -18.42 -5.83
C GLY A 26 17.51 -17.67 -4.72
N GLU A 27 18.05 -16.50 -5.02
CA GLU A 27 18.73 -15.63 -4.06
C GLU A 27 17.70 -14.65 -3.44
N PRO A 28 17.73 -14.44 -2.11
CA PRO A 28 16.79 -13.52 -1.48
C PRO A 28 17.07 -12.07 -1.86
N VAL A 29 16.01 -11.29 -2.02
CA VAL A 29 16.10 -9.84 -2.14
C VAL A 29 16.17 -9.23 -0.73
N ASN A 30 17.17 -8.41 -0.47
CA ASN A 30 17.44 -7.80 0.83
C ASN A 30 16.53 -6.57 1.05
N ILE A 31 15.64 -6.61 2.03
CA ILE A 31 14.67 -5.55 2.30
C ILE A 31 14.93 -4.89 3.65
N LEU A 32 14.98 -3.57 3.65
CA LEU A 32 14.80 -2.75 4.85
C LEU A 32 13.29 -2.58 5.07
N GLN A 33 12.77 -3.12 6.17
CA GLN A 33 11.35 -3.04 6.48
C GLN A 33 11.05 -1.88 7.42
N VAL A 34 10.14 -0.99 7.01
CA VAL A 34 9.62 0.09 7.85
C VAL A 34 8.27 -0.33 8.42
N GLN A 35 8.20 -0.41 9.75
CA GLN A 35 7.04 -0.87 10.51
C GLN A 35 6.49 0.21 11.44
N GLN A 36 5.32 -0.06 12.03
CA GLN A 36 4.79 0.72 13.11
C GLN A 36 5.68 0.61 14.37
N GLY A 37 5.79 1.72 15.08
CA GLY A 37 6.40 1.76 16.41
C GLY A 37 5.48 1.15 17.49
N ALA A 38 5.56 1.68 18.69
CA ALA A 38 4.68 1.27 19.79
C ALA A 38 3.27 1.87 19.61
N GLY A 39 2.21 1.12 19.93
CA GLY A 39 0.84 1.63 19.95
C GLY A 39 -0.18 0.72 19.29
N TYR A 40 -1.18 1.31 18.60
CA TYR A 40 -2.23 0.56 17.92
C TYR A 40 -1.72 0.00 16.59
N ASN A 41 -1.61 -1.32 16.52
CA ASN A 41 -0.92 -1.99 15.41
C ASN A 41 -1.86 -2.72 14.44
N SER A 42 -3.17 -2.75 14.65
CA SER A 42 -4.09 -3.64 13.94
C SER A 42 -3.96 -3.65 12.40
N PRO A 43 -3.94 -2.52 11.67
CA PRO A 43 -3.72 -2.57 10.20
C PRO A 43 -2.31 -3.05 9.86
N PHE A 44 -1.31 -2.66 10.63
CA PHE A 44 0.09 -3.02 10.39
C PHE A 44 0.37 -4.50 10.67
N ASP A 45 -0.29 -5.09 11.68
CA ASP A 45 -0.24 -6.53 11.96
C ASP A 45 -0.83 -7.33 10.79
N ARG A 46 -1.94 -6.86 10.19
CA ARG A 46 -2.51 -7.50 8.99
C ARG A 46 -1.60 -7.37 7.77
N ARG A 47 -0.92 -6.21 7.59
CA ARG A 47 0.10 -6.03 6.55
C ARG A 47 1.27 -6.97 6.75
N GLN A 48 1.68 -7.22 8.01
CA GLN A 48 2.73 -8.19 8.32
C GLN A 48 2.35 -9.62 7.90
N VAL A 49 1.09 -10.00 8.01
CA VAL A 49 0.60 -11.32 7.55
C VAL A 49 0.87 -11.55 6.06
N GLY A 50 0.73 -10.51 5.21
CA GLY A 50 1.05 -10.61 3.78
C GLY A 50 2.56 -10.56 3.47
N TYR A 51 3.36 -9.96 4.34
CA TYR A 51 4.82 -9.84 4.17
C TYR A 51 5.58 -11.10 4.58
N GLU A 52 5.24 -11.71 5.73
CA GLU A 52 5.97 -12.83 6.35
C GLU A 52 6.12 -14.07 5.46
N PRO A 53 5.15 -14.47 4.62
CA PRO A 53 5.31 -15.63 3.74
C PRO A 53 6.52 -15.53 2.82
N PHE A 54 6.81 -14.35 2.28
CA PHE A 54 7.98 -14.14 1.40
C PHE A 54 9.31 -14.30 2.14
N GLU A 55 9.38 -13.87 3.40
CA GLU A 55 10.55 -14.06 4.26
C GLU A 55 10.70 -15.56 4.64
N THR A 56 9.60 -16.22 4.99
CA THR A 56 9.58 -17.64 5.35
C THR A 56 9.99 -18.53 4.18
N ASP A 57 9.54 -18.20 2.97
CA ASP A 57 9.88 -18.90 1.73
C ASP A 57 11.30 -18.60 1.25
N GLY A 58 12.01 -17.69 1.90
CA GLY A 58 13.36 -17.29 1.52
C GLY A 58 13.45 -16.44 0.26
N LYS A 59 12.33 -15.89 -0.22
CA LYS A 59 12.31 -14.99 -1.38
C LYS A 59 12.86 -13.60 -1.06
N ILE A 60 12.67 -13.17 0.19
CA ILE A 60 13.24 -11.94 0.72
C ILE A 60 14.01 -12.22 1.99
N LYS A 61 14.91 -11.31 2.33
CA LYS A 61 15.60 -11.26 3.61
C LYS A 61 15.44 -9.88 4.20
N THR A 62 14.75 -9.76 5.32
CA THR A 62 14.69 -8.51 6.08
C THR A 62 16.02 -8.25 6.76
N VAL A 63 16.76 -7.24 6.29
CA VAL A 63 18.08 -6.91 6.83
C VAL A 63 17.99 -6.17 8.16
N GLU A 64 17.00 -5.28 8.29
CA GLU A 64 16.67 -4.60 9.54
C GLU A 64 15.18 -4.21 9.50
N ARG A 65 14.54 -4.12 10.68
CA ARG A 65 13.22 -3.52 10.86
C ARG A 65 13.39 -2.22 11.60
N ILE A 66 12.87 -1.13 11.03
CA ILE A 66 12.90 0.20 11.62
C ILE A 66 11.50 0.76 11.79
N ALA A 67 11.34 1.66 12.74
CA ALA A 67 10.07 2.32 13.05
C ALA A 67 10.33 3.74 13.53
N PRO A 68 9.33 4.65 13.47
CA PRO A 68 9.48 5.97 14.04
C PRO A 68 9.69 5.87 15.57
N ILE A 69 10.53 6.75 16.10
CA ILE A 69 10.73 6.91 17.55
C ILE A 69 9.67 7.84 18.13
N ASP A 70 9.16 8.76 17.31
CA ASP A 70 8.11 9.72 17.63
C ASP A 70 7.00 9.66 16.56
N ASP A 71 5.89 9.00 16.89
CA ASP A 71 4.74 8.86 16.00
C ASP A 71 3.96 10.17 15.79
N GLN A 72 4.09 11.16 16.66
CA GLN A 72 3.46 12.46 16.47
C GLN A 72 4.18 13.31 15.41
N ASN A 73 5.46 13.04 15.21
CA ASN A 73 6.30 13.64 14.19
C ASN A 73 6.86 12.56 13.26
N ALA A 74 6.02 11.66 12.81
CA ALA A 74 6.37 10.42 12.15
C ALA A 74 7.31 10.60 10.95
N THR A 75 7.00 11.54 10.04
CA THR A 75 7.82 11.81 8.85
C THR A 75 9.24 12.24 9.22
N SER A 76 9.40 13.22 10.11
CA SER A 76 10.75 13.68 10.51
C SER A 76 11.49 12.62 11.32
N SER A 77 10.79 11.88 12.18
CA SER A 77 11.35 10.77 12.94
C SER A 77 11.87 9.67 12.00
N MET A 78 11.08 9.29 10.99
CA MET A 78 11.50 8.28 10.01
C MET A 78 12.64 8.74 9.12
N ARG A 79 12.69 10.03 8.74
CA ARG A 79 13.85 10.58 8.03
C ARG A 79 15.15 10.36 8.84
N ASP A 80 15.12 10.74 10.11
CA ASP A 80 16.32 10.66 10.97
C ASP A 80 16.71 9.20 11.26
N VAL A 81 15.75 8.31 11.53
CA VAL A 81 15.98 6.87 11.72
C VAL A 81 16.54 6.24 10.44
N THR A 82 15.96 6.54 9.28
CA THR A 82 16.43 6.01 8.00
C THR A 82 17.83 6.50 7.68
N ALA A 83 18.12 7.79 7.85
CA ALA A 83 19.46 8.34 7.64
C ALA A 83 20.52 7.67 8.52
N ALA A 84 20.19 7.40 9.79
CA ALA A 84 21.09 6.67 10.69
C ALA A 84 21.25 5.19 10.29
N THR A 85 20.19 4.57 9.77
CA THR A 85 20.23 3.18 9.32
C THR A 85 21.06 3.02 8.06
N LEU A 86 20.89 3.90 7.06
CA LEU A 86 21.68 3.85 5.83
C LEU A 86 23.19 3.94 6.05
N GLN A 87 23.63 4.58 7.16
CA GLN A 87 25.07 4.64 7.51
C GLN A 87 25.65 3.29 7.96
N LYS A 88 24.81 2.31 8.33
CA LYS A 88 25.24 0.98 8.78
C LYS A 88 25.50 0.03 7.61
N TYR A 89 24.94 0.32 6.44
CA TYR A 89 24.93 -0.56 5.28
C TYR A 89 25.75 0.01 4.14
N GLY A 90 26.43 -0.89 3.42
CA GLY A 90 27.17 -0.56 2.19
C GLY A 90 26.28 -0.57 0.95
N GLU A 91 26.85 -0.20 -0.17
CA GLU A 91 26.19 -0.32 -1.47
C GLU A 91 25.85 -1.79 -1.76
N GLY A 92 24.60 -2.07 -2.11
CA GLY A 92 24.10 -3.42 -2.41
C GLY A 92 23.72 -4.27 -1.20
N ASP A 93 23.87 -3.78 0.03
CA ASP A 93 23.39 -4.49 1.23
C ASP A 93 21.87 -4.43 1.38
N ILE A 94 21.22 -3.39 0.82
CA ILE A 94 19.78 -3.18 0.78
C ILE A 94 19.36 -3.07 -0.68
N ASP A 95 18.52 -4.00 -1.13
CA ASP A 95 17.96 -4.00 -2.49
C ASP A 95 16.69 -3.13 -2.59
N GLY A 96 15.88 -3.07 -1.52
CA GLY A 96 14.65 -2.30 -1.51
C GLY A 96 14.17 -1.94 -0.12
N ILE A 97 13.27 -0.96 -0.05
CA ILE A 97 12.63 -0.55 1.20
C ILE A 97 11.12 -0.76 1.08
N TRP A 98 10.55 -1.52 2.01
CA TRP A 98 9.12 -1.72 2.13
C TRP A 98 8.59 -0.92 3.32
N CYS A 99 7.62 -0.01 3.06
CA CYS A 99 7.05 0.87 4.08
C CYS A 99 5.59 0.52 4.35
N CYS A 100 5.26 0.31 5.61
CA CYS A 100 3.91 -0.04 6.03
C CYS A 100 2.91 1.12 5.95
N TYR A 101 3.35 2.37 5.75
CA TYR A 101 2.51 3.56 5.80
C TYR A 101 3.17 4.74 5.05
N ASP A 102 2.35 5.57 4.37
CA ASP A 102 2.81 6.68 3.52
C ASP A 102 3.55 7.78 4.31
N ALA A 103 3.03 8.20 5.46
CA ALA A 103 3.68 9.23 6.26
C ALA A 103 5.09 8.81 6.75
N TYR A 104 5.33 7.51 6.94
CA TYR A 104 6.66 6.97 7.22
C TYR A 104 7.52 6.97 5.96
N ALA A 105 6.92 6.57 4.84
CA ALA A 105 7.58 6.52 3.54
C ALA A 105 8.06 7.90 3.08
N GLN A 106 7.33 8.97 3.37
CA GLN A 106 7.75 10.34 3.10
C GLN A 106 9.08 10.68 3.81
N GLY A 107 9.24 10.27 5.06
CA GLY A 107 10.49 10.43 5.80
C GLY A 107 11.64 9.60 5.21
N VAL A 108 11.36 8.34 4.85
CA VAL A 108 12.31 7.46 4.15
C VAL A 108 12.78 8.09 2.84
N TYR A 109 11.85 8.58 2.02
CA TYR A 109 12.15 9.23 0.75
C TYR A 109 13.06 10.45 0.93
N GLN A 110 12.80 11.30 1.92
CA GLN A 110 13.64 12.46 2.22
C GLN A 110 15.07 12.03 2.58
N ALA A 111 15.23 11.00 3.43
CA ALA A 111 16.54 10.46 3.80
C ALA A 111 17.30 9.89 2.60
N LEU A 112 16.62 9.15 1.71
CA LEU A 112 17.22 8.62 0.49
C LEU A 112 17.71 9.73 -0.44
N ARG A 113 16.92 10.80 -0.58
CA ARG A 113 17.33 11.98 -1.37
C ARG A 113 18.54 12.69 -0.77
N GLU A 114 18.55 12.90 0.54
CA GLU A 114 19.67 13.55 1.26
C GLU A 114 20.95 12.72 1.15
N ALA A 115 20.83 11.39 1.18
CA ALA A 115 21.94 10.46 1.00
C ALA A 115 22.35 10.26 -0.48
N ASN A 116 21.62 10.85 -1.44
CA ASN A 116 21.76 10.57 -2.87
C ASN A 116 21.75 9.06 -3.18
N SER A 117 20.91 8.31 -2.50
CA SER A 117 20.77 6.86 -2.64
C SER A 117 19.83 6.52 -3.80
N ASP A 118 20.09 5.41 -4.47
CA ASP A 118 19.25 4.89 -5.57
C ASP A 118 18.36 3.72 -5.13
N ILE A 119 18.35 3.37 -3.84
CA ILE A 119 17.56 2.25 -3.31
C ILE A 119 16.07 2.50 -3.62
N PRO A 120 15.39 1.58 -4.32
CA PRO A 120 13.96 1.68 -4.58
C PRO A 120 13.15 1.47 -3.30
N MET A 121 11.99 2.13 -3.24
CA MET A 121 11.05 1.97 -2.13
C MET A 121 9.61 1.83 -2.61
N VAL A 122 8.80 1.18 -1.80
CA VAL A 122 7.36 1.02 -1.97
C VAL A 122 6.64 1.31 -0.66
N SER A 123 5.36 1.69 -0.71
CA SER A 123 4.59 1.99 0.50
C SER A 123 3.13 1.62 0.40
N VAL A 124 2.48 1.55 1.55
CA VAL A 124 1.03 1.49 1.64
C VAL A 124 0.48 2.91 1.77
N ASP A 125 -0.71 3.11 1.20
CA ASP A 125 -1.44 4.35 1.06
C ASP A 125 -0.81 5.35 0.06
N ILE A 126 -1.57 6.36 -0.35
CA ILE A 126 -1.14 7.39 -1.30
C ILE A 126 -1.88 8.70 -1.05
N CYS A 127 -1.17 9.80 -1.10
CA CYS A 127 -1.71 11.15 -1.09
C CYS A 127 -1.04 12.04 -2.15
N ASN A 128 -1.42 13.31 -2.24
CA ASN A 128 -0.86 14.22 -3.24
C ASN A 128 0.65 14.44 -3.09
N GLU A 129 1.17 14.46 -1.86
CA GLU A 129 2.60 14.62 -1.60
C GLU A 129 3.39 13.40 -2.09
N ASP A 130 2.84 12.19 -1.90
CA ASP A 130 3.46 10.95 -2.38
C ASP A 130 3.52 10.91 -3.91
N ILE A 131 2.41 11.29 -4.56
CA ILE A 131 2.35 11.41 -6.02
C ILE A 131 3.43 12.38 -6.51
N GLN A 132 3.57 13.53 -5.87
CA GLN A 132 4.61 14.51 -6.21
C GLN A 132 6.02 13.90 -6.04
N PHE A 133 6.29 13.20 -4.94
CA PHE A 133 7.58 12.55 -4.71
C PHE A 133 7.87 11.45 -5.74
N MET A 134 6.85 10.69 -6.14
CA MET A 134 6.97 9.69 -7.21
C MET A 134 7.26 10.35 -8.57
N GLN A 135 6.68 11.52 -8.85
CA GLN A 135 6.90 12.27 -10.10
C GLN A 135 8.29 12.92 -10.15
N GLU A 136 8.78 13.44 -9.03
CA GLU A 136 10.06 14.16 -8.96
C GLU A 136 11.26 13.23 -8.81
N GLY A 137 11.07 12.11 -8.13
CA GLY A 137 12.13 11.26 -7.67
C GLY A 137 12.33 9.99 -8.48
N LYS A 138 13.31 9.20 -8.05
CA LYS A 138 13.67 7.93 -8.65
C LYS A 138 13.50 6.73 -7.72
N ASN A 139 13.26 6.96 -6.43
CA ASN A 139 13.25 5.92 -5.42
C ASN A 139 11.86 5.29 -5.23
N TRP A 140 10.81 6.10 -5.15
CA TRP A 140 9.47 5.62 -4.82
C TRP A 140 8.78 5.01 -6.04
N LYS A 141 8.69 3.67 -6.08
CA LYS A 141 8.30 2.90 -7.27
C LYS A 141 6.83 2.54 -7.32
N ALA A 142 6.23 2.29 -6.17
CA ALA A 142 4.83 1.91 -6.10
C ALA A 142 4.20 2.24 -4.74
N CYS A 143 2.89 2.45 -4.76
CA CYS A 143 2.03 2.49 -3.60
C CYS A 143 0.92 1.45 -3.74
N ALA A 144 0.60 0.73 -2.66
CA ALA A 144 -0.62 -0.05 -2.57
C ALA A 144 -1.69 0.78 -1.88
N THR A 145 -2.84 0.94 -2.50
CA THR A 145 -3.93 1.77 -1.97
C THR A 145 -5.30 1.23 -2.33
N THR A 146 -6.35 1.89 -1.89
CA THR A 146 -7.73 1.74 -2.36
C THR A 146 -8.21 3.04 -2.99
N ASN A 147 -9.25 2.98 -3.78
CA ASN A 147 -9.94 4.20 -4.20
C ASN A 147 -10.78 4.74 -3.04
N TRP A 148 -10.36 5.85 -2.44
CA TRP A 148 -11.02 6.45 -1.28
C TRP A 148 -12.46 6.92 -1.57
N THR A 149 -12.76 7.32 -2.81
CA THR A 149 -14.13 7.64 -3.23
C THR A 149 -15.00 6.39 -3.22
N SER A 150 -14.48 5.29 -3.76
CA SER A 150 -15.13 3.97 -3.73
C SER A 150 -15.34 3.46 -2.30
N ASN A 151 -14.41 3.73 -1.38
CA ASN A 151 -14.58 3.39 0.03
C ASN A 151 -15.79 4.10 0.66
N GLY A 152 -15.97 5.38 0.36
CA GLY A 152 -17.12 6.16 0.82
C GLY A 152 -18.44 5.63 0.22
N GLU A 153 -18.45 5.35 -1.08
CA GLU A 153 -19.60 4.77 -1.77
C GLU A 153 -19.98 3.40 -1.19
N PHE A 154 -19.00 2.53 -1.01
CA PHE A 154 -19.19 1.21 -0.39
C PHE A 154 -19.86 1.32 0.98
N ALA A 155 -19.33 2.18 1.87
CA ALA A 155 -19.92 2.38 3.19
C ALA A 155 -21.37 2.86 3.12
N CYS A 156 -21.69 3.76 2.18
CA CYS A 156 -23.06 4.23 1.96
C CYS A 156 -23.98 3.14 1.43
N ARG A 157 -23.49 2.28 0.50
CA ARG A 157 -24.27 1.15 -0.03
C ARG A 157 -24.60 0.15 1.06
N VAL A 158 -23.61 -0.26 1.87
CA VAL A 158 -23.81 -1.19 3.00
C VAL A 158 -24.85 -0.62 3.98
N LEU A 159 -24.69 0.64 4.39
CA LEU A 159 -25.63 1.28 5.31
C LEU A 159 -27.05 1.32 4.75
N ALA A 160 -27.20 1.65 3.46
CA ALA A 160 -28.51 1.70 2.81
C ALA A 160 -29.18 0.32 2.74
N LEU A 161 -28.42 -0.74 2.45
CA LEU A 161 -28.93 -2.13 2.43
C LEU A 161 -29.30 -2.61 3.84
N GLU A 162 -28.49 -2.30 4.84
CA GLU A 162 -28.82 -2.60 6.24
C GLU A 162 -30.13 -1.90 6.68
N MET A 163 -30.30 -0.63 6.34
CA MET A 163 -31.51 0.12 6.66
C MET A 163 -32.76 -0.39 5.92
N ALA A 164 -32.56 -1.09 4.79
CA ALA A 164 -33.63 -1.72 4.01
C ALA A 164 -33.87 -3.19 4.40
N ASP A 165 -33.20 -3.73 5.43
CA ASP A 165 -33.23 -5.14 5.84
C ASP A 165 -32.79 -6.11 4.71
N GLN A 166 -31.87 -5.69 3.83
CA GLN A 166 -31.40 -6.45 2.66
C GLN A 166 -30.01 -7.06 2.91
N TYR A 167 -29.86 -7.82 3.97
CA TYR A 167 -28.58 -8.42 4.36
C TYR A 167 -28.05 -9.45 3.36
N GLU A 168 -28.94 -10.16 2.63
CA GLU A 168 -28.53 -11.14 1.62
C GLU A 168 -27.71 -10.49 0.49
N ASP A 169 -28.03 -9.26 0.11
CA ASP A 169 -27.30 -8.52 -0.92
C ASP A 169 -25.92 -8.06 -0.43
N ILE A 170 -25.77 -7.80 0.89
CA ILE A 170 -24.49 -7.51 1.52
C ILE A 170 -23.61 -8.76 1.54
N GLU A 171 -24.18 -9.89 1.99
CA GLU A 171 -23.46 -11.17 2.09
C GLU A 171 -23.04 -11.72 0.72
N ALA A 172 -23.78 -11.42 -0.33
CA ALA A 172 -23.45 -11.83 -1.69
C ALA A 172 -22.32 -11.01 -2.32
N ALA A 173 -21.94 -9.86 -1.73
CA ALA A 173 -20.87 -9.03 -2.27
C ALA A 173 -19.50 -9.73 -2.20
N SER A 174 -18.71 -9.59 -3.25
CA SER A 174 -17.39 -10.24 -3.35
C SER A 174 -16.38 -9.74 -2.31
N CYS A 175 -16.64 -8.58 -1.72
CA CYS A 175 -15.83 -8.00 -0.65
C CYS A 175 -16.27 -8.44 0.76
N TYR A 176 -17.35 -9.25 0.88
CA TYR A 176 -17.84 -9.71 2.16
C TYR A 176 -16.98 -10.83 2.73
N TYR A 177 -16.61 -10.69 3.99
CA TYR A 177 -15.81 -11.67 4.72
C TYR A 177 -16.54 -12.10 6.00
N ALA A 178 -17.02 -13.34 6.04
CA ALA A 178 -17.98 -13.81 7.04
C ALA A 178 -17.38 -14.23 8.40
N ASP A 179 -16.06 -14.45 8.50
CA ASP A 179 -15.43 -14.94 9.73
C ASP A 179 -14.29 -13.99 10.19
N PRO A 180 -14.31 -13.52 11.41
CA PRO A 180 -15.18 -13.83 12.56
C PRO A 180 -16.41 -12.94 12.73
N GLY A 181 -17.05 -12.52 11.67
CA GLY A 181 -18.30 -11.75 11.67
C GLY A 181 -18.17 -10.44 10.89
N ALA A 182 -18.92 -10.34 9.83
CA ALA A 182 -19.18 -9.14 9.02
C ALA A 182 -17.97 -8.21 8.73
N TRP A 183 -16.80 -8.78 8.53
CA TRP A 183 -15.64 -8.04 8.03
C TRP A 183 -15.77 -7.90 6.50
N MET A 184 -15.63 -6.69 6.02
CA MET A 184 -15.67 -6.38 4.59
C MET A 184 -14.35 -5.81 4.17
N GLU A 185 -13.68 -6.47 3.22
CA GLU A 185 -12.40 -6.04 2.66
C GLU A 185 -12.62 -5.29 1.36
N ILE A 186 -12.03 -4.12 1.26
CA ILE A 186 -12.03 -3.29 0.07
C ILE A 186 -10.81 -3.65 -0.77
N PRO A 187 -10.99 -3.97 -2.07
CA PRO A 187 -9.88 -4.36 -2.94
C PRO A 187 -8.72 -3.38 -2.95
N SER A 188 -7.53 -3.93 -3.01
CA SER A 188 -6.28 -3.17 -3.16
C SER A 188 -5.95 -2.95 -4.63
N VAL A 189 -5.31 -1.83 -4.92
CA VAL A 189 -4.72 -1.53 -6.23
C VAL A 189 -3.29 -1.05 -6.05
N ILE A 190 -2.45 -1.33 -7.04
CA ILE A 190 -1.07 -0.82 -7.09
C ILE A 190 -1.03 0.38 -8.02
N VAL A 191 -0.54 1.50 -7.48
CA VAL A 191 -0.22 2.70 -8.26
C VAL A 191 1.29 2.79 -8.40
N THR A 192 1.79 2.71 -9.63
CA THR A 192 3.22 2.75 -9.90
C THR A 192 3.72 4.14 -10.24
N GLN A 193 5.02 4.36 -10.09
CA GLN A 193 5.68 5.59 -10.53
C GLN A 193 5.43 5.86 -12.02
N GLU A 194 5.45 4.83 -12.86
CA GLU A 194 5.18 4.95 -14.30
C GLU A 194 3.77 5.49 -14.55
N MET A 195 2.76 5.01 -13.83
CA MET A 195 1.38 5.50 -13.94
C MET A 195 1.31 6.99 -13.66
N VAL A 196 1.82 7.46 -12.52
CA VAL A 196 1.71 8.87 -12.12
C VAL A 196 2.62 9.81 -12.92
N THR A 197 3.63 9.30 -13.61
CA THR A 197 4.49 10.06 -14.52
C THR A 197 4.04 10.01 -15.97
N SER A 198 3.09 9.14 -16.32
CA SER A 198 2.60 8.95 -17.70
C SER A 198 1.85 10.17 -18.23
N LYS A 199 1.32 11.00 -17.32
CA LYS A 199 0.54 12.20 -17.64
C LYS A 199 0.87 13.33 -16.69
N GLU A 200 0.94 14.55 -17.21
CA GLU A 200 1.15 15.77 -16.42
C GLU A 200 -0.11 16.11 -15.58
N GLY A 201 0.09 16.60 -14.36
CA GLY A 201 -0.97 17.10 -13.49
C GLY A 201 -1.77 16.02 -12.76
N ILE A 202 -1.25 14.78 -12.71
CA ILE A 202 -1.87 13.72 -11.91
C ILE A 202 -1.77 14.05 -10.42
N ASN A 203 -2.89 13.86 -9.75
CA ASN A 203 -3.08 14.03 -8.30
C ASN A 203 -4.16 13.04 -7.83
N ILE A 204 -4.45 13.01 -6.53
CA ILE A 204 -5.39 12.05 -5.96
C ILE A 204 -6.82 12.16 -6.51
N GLU A 205 -7.26 13.35 -6.95
CA GLU A 205 -8.61 13.56 -7.46
C GLU A 205 -8.81 13.00 -8.86
N ASN A 206 -7.74 12.93 -9.67
CA ASN A 206 -7.78 12.43 -11.03
C ASN A 206 -6.94 11.16 -11.24
N LEU A 207 -6.50 10.52 -10.16
CA LEU A 207 -5.66 9.32 -10.20
C LEU A 207 -6.27 8.19 -11.03
N ALA A 208 -7.60 8.08 -11.06
CA ALA A 208 -8.33 7.12 -11.89
C ALA A 208 -7.99 7.18 -13.39
N GLU A 209 -7.49 8.33 -13.88
CA GLU A 209 -7.13 8.49 -15.29
C GLU A 209 -5.89 7.66 -15.70
N VAL A 210 -5.09 7.23 -14.72
CA VAL A 210 -3.82 6.52 -14.96
C VAL A 210 -3.68 5.22 -14.15
N ALA A 211 -4.45 5.05 -13.07
CA ALA A 211 -4.34 3.91 -12.16
C ALA A 211 -4.99 2.61 -12.68
N GLY A 212 -5.57 2.64 -13.90
CA GLY A 212 -6.17 1.47 -14.53
C GLY A 212 -7.63 1.22 -14.15
N GLU A 213 -8.22 0.21 -14.78
CA GLU A 213 -9.65 -0.11 -14.62
C GLU A 213 -9.95 -0.59 -13.19
N ASP A 214 -9.06 -1.36 -12.58
CA ASP A 214 -9.24 -1.91 -11.22
C ASP A 214 -9.40 -0.80 -10.16
N TYR A 215 -8.76 0.35 -10.36
CA TYR A 215 -8.89 1.49 -9.44
C TYR A 215 -10.31 2.07 -9.42
N SER A 216 -11.02 1.99 -10.53
CA SER A 216 -12.38 2.52 -10.71
C SER A 216 -13.44 1.43 -10.69
N ASP A 217 -13.07 0.16 -10.59
CA ASP A 217 -14.03 -0.95 -10.53
C ASP A 217 -14.85 -0.89 -9.24
N THR A 218 -16.17 -0.90 -9.41
CA THR A 218 -17.14 -0.95 -8.31
C THR A 218 -18.00 -2.22 -8.34
N SER A 219 -17.71 -3.17 -9.24
CA SER A 219 -18.48 -4.41 -9.41
C SER A 219 -18.44 -5.33 -8.21
N TRP A 220 -17.43 -5.16 -7.35
CA TRP A 220 -17.26 -5.88 -6.08
C TRP A 220 -18.17 -5.36 -4.96
N MET A 221 -18.78 -4.18 -5.11
CA MET A 221 -19.63 -3.57 -4.08
C MET A 221 -21.00 -4.25 -4.01
N PRO A 222 -21.60 -4.31 -2.82
CA PRO A 222 -22.98 -4.79 -2.69
C PRO A 222 -23.95 -3.88 -3.46
N THR A 223 -24.95 -4.48 -4.09
CA THR A 223 -25.95 -3.75 -4.87
C THR A 223 -27.27 -4.53 -4.91
N CYS A 224 -28.36 -3.84 -5.25
CA CYS A 224 -29.69 -4.40 -5.49
C CYS A 224 -30.45 -3.57 -6.53
N ASP A 225 -31.58 -4.08 -7.03
CA ASP A 225 -32.33 -3.48 -8.15
C ASP A 225 -32.73 -2.03 -7.94
N TRP A 226 -33.19 -1.66 -6.74
CA TRP A 226 -33.57 -0.28 -6.46
C TRP A 226 -32.35 0.65 -6.39
N MET A 227 -31.21 0.16 -5.93
CA MET A 227 -29.96 0.91 -5.85
C MET A 227 -29.41 1.17 -7.25
N VAL A 228 -29.37 0.17 -8.11
CA VAL A 228 -29.01 0.30 -9.54
C VAL A 228 -29.90 1.34 -10.21
N SER A 229 -31.20 1.27 -9.97
CA SER A 229 -32.17 2.25 -10.54
C SER A 229 -31.93 3.68 -10.03
N ALA A 230 -31.56 3.85 -8.77
CA ALA A 230 -31.32 5.16 -8.17
C ALA A 230 -29.97 5.79 -8.60
N LEU A 231 -28.94 4.97 -8.77
CA LEU A 231 -27.60 5.42 -9.16
C LEU A 231 -27.45 5.60 -10.69
N GLY A 232 -28.34 5.00 -11.48
CA GLY A 232 -28.30 5.11 -12.94
C GLY A 232 -27.22 4.24 -13.62
N HIS A 233 -26.72 3.23 -12.93
CA HIS A 233 -25.68 2.30 -13.42
C HIS A 233 -26.23 0.91 -13.53
#